data_93823d34da1cedbe192ad7aabe942799
#
_entry.id   93823d34da1cedbe192ad7aabe942799
#
_cell.length_a   1.000
_cell.length_b   1.000
_cell.length_c   1.000
_cell.angle_alpha   90.00
_cell.angle_beta   90.00
_cell.angle_gamma   90.00
#
_symmetry.space_group_name_H-M   'P 1'
#
loop_
_entity.id
_entity.type
_entity.pdbx_description
1 polymer ?
#
loop_
_entity_poly.entity_id
_entity_poly.type
_entity_poly.pdbx_seq_one_letter_code
_entity_poly.pdbx_strand_id
1 'polypeptide(L)'
;TGPMFQTLHLLFEQQYNELALAIDVIAERIRALGHKAPGSYAVYSKLTSIQEETGHPSAEEMIHQLVKGQETVARTARELLPTCNKCDDAPTADLLTQRM
;
A
#
# COMPACT_ATOMS: atom_id res chain seq x y z
N THR A 1 -1.46 23.53 13.04
CA THR A 1 -1.94 24.78 12.48
C THR A 1 -0.83 25.47 11.70
N GLY A 2 -1.18 26.17 10.63
CA GLY A 2 -0.25 26.87 9.77
C GLY A 2 -0.26 26.33 8.34
N PRO A 3 0.52 26.96 7.44
CA PRO A 3 0.52 26.60 6.02
C PRO A 3 0.93 25.16 5.77
N MET A 4 1.89 24.66 6.52
CA MET A 4 2.38 23.28 6.38
C MET A 4 1.31 22.27 6.78
N PHE A 5 0.53 22.58 7.80
CA PHE A 5 -0.53 21.68 8.28
C PHE A 5 -1.55 21.39 7.17
N GLN A 6 -2.03 22.44 6.50
CA GLN A 6 -3.04 22.28 5.45
C GLN A 6 -2.49 21.53 4.25
N THR A 7 -1.25 21.81 3.85
CA THR A 7 -0.59 21.12 2.76
C THR A 7 -0.44 19.62 3.06
N LEU A 8 -0.03 19.29 4.28
CA LEU A 8 0.11 17.89 4.70
C LEU A 8 -1.24 17.18 4.75
N HIS A 9 -2.27 17.87 5.24
CA HIS A 9 -3.62 17.31 5.30
C HIS A 9 -4.12 16.93 3.91
N LEU A 10 -3.96 17.81 2.93
CA LEU A 10 -4.37 17.54 1.55
C LEU A 10 -3.56 16.39 0.94
N LEU A 11 -2.26 16.35 1.20
CA LEU A 11 -1.40 15.28 0.69
C LEU A 11 -1.84 13.93 1.25
N PHE A 12 -2.06 13.83 2.55
CA PHE A 12 -2.48 12.59 3.18
C PHE A 12 -3.85 12.15 2.70
N GLU A 13 -4.78 13.09 2.49
CA GLU A 13 -6.08 12.77 1.96
C GLU A 13 -6.00 12.19 0.54
N GLN A 14 -5.19 12.79 -0.32
CA GLN A 14 -4.98 12.26 -1.67
C GLN A 14 -4.40 10.86 -1.64
N GLN A 15 -3.42 10.62 -0.79
CA GLN A 15 -2.81 9.31 -0.68
C GLN A 15 -3.76 8.28 -0.09
N TYR A 16 -4.54 8.67 0.89
CA TYR A 16 -5.57 7.80 1.48
C TYR A 16 -6.56 7.34 0.40
N ASN A 17 -7.07 8.26 -0.40
CA ASN A 17 -8.03 7.94 -1.45
C ASN A 17 -7.41 7.05 -2.53
N GLU A 18 -6.19 7.34 -2.93
CA GLU A 18 -5.48 6.54 -3.94
C GLU A 18 -5.23 5.11 -3.43
N LEU A 19 -4.82 4.97 -2.18
CA LEU A 19 -4.59 3.66 -1.58
C LEU A 19 -5.89 2.86 -1.44
N ALA A 20 -6.99 3.51 -1.09
CA ALA A 20 -8.29 2.84 -1.00
C ALA A 20 -8.69 2.23 -2.33
N LEU A 21 -8.51 2.98 -3.43
CA LEU A 21 -8.79 2.47 -4.77
C LEU A 21 -7.85 1.34 -5.15
N ALA A 22 -6.57 1.45 -4.82
CA ALA A 22 -5.58 0.40 -5.10
C ALA A 22 -5.91 -0.89 -4.34
N ILE A 23 -6.32 -0.78 -3.09
CA ILE A 23 -6.71 -1.94 -2.28
C ILE A 23 -7.89 -2.66 -2.91
N ASP A 24 -8.91 -1.93 -3.38
CA ASP A 24 -10.07 -2.52 -4.03
C ASP A 24 -9.67 -3.29 -5.29
N VAL A 25 -8.83 -2.69 -6.13
CA VAL A 25 -8.37 -3.32 -7.37
C VAL A 25 -7.55 -4.59 -7.08
N ILE A 26 -6.67 -4.53 -6.09
CA ILE A 26 -5.86 -5.68 -5.68
C ILE A 26 -6.76 -6.78 -5.11
N ALA A 27 -7.73 -6.43 -4.28
CA ALA A 27 -8.66 -7.40 -3.70
C ALA A 27 -9.48 -8.10 -4.80
N GLU A 28 -9.96 -7.34 -5.79
CA GLU A 28 -10.66 -7.92 -6.94
C GLU A 28 -9.77 -8.88 -7.71
N ARG A 29 -8.48 -8.55 -7.89
CA ARG A 29 -7.54 -9.43 -8.58
C ARG A 29 -7.29 -10.72 -7.82
N ILE A 30 -7.15 -10.66 -6.49
CA ILE A 30 -7.00 -11.84 -5.64
C ILE A 30 -8.22 -12.76 -5.82
N ARG A 31 -9.43 -12.19 -5.83
CA ARG A 31 -10.65 -12.96 -6.03
C ARG A 31 -10.74 -13.54 -7.44
N ALA A 32 -10.32 -12.79 -8.45
CA ALA A 32 -10.28 -13.27 -9.82
C ALA A 32 -9.34 -14.47 -9.99
N LEU A 33 -8.29 -14.53 -9.18
CA LEU A 33 -7.35 -15.67 -9.15
C LEU A 33 -7.88 -16.86 -8.35
N GLY A 34 -9.07 -16.75 -7.78
CA GLY A 34 -9.73 -17.86 -7.09
C GLY A 34 -9.48 -17.91 -5.58
N HIS A 35 -9.01 -16.83 -4.98
CA HIS A 35 -8.71 -16.78 -3.56
C HIS A 35 -9.60 -15.77 -2.83
N LYS A 36 -9.71 -15.93 -1.52
CA LYS A 36 -10.39 -14.93 -0.68
C LYS A 36 -9.44 -13.77 -0.41
N ALA A 37 -9.93 -12.56 -0.58
CA ALA A 37 -9.15 -11.37 -0.22
C ALA A 37 -9.25 -11.14 1.30
N PRO A 38 -8.13 -10.84 1.98
CA PRO A 38 -8.17 -10.46 3.39
C PRO A 38 -9.03 -9.21 3.58
N GLY A 39 -9.78 -9.14 4.69
CA GLY A 39 -10.67 -8.02 4.93
C GLY A 39 -10.73 -7.56 6.37
N SER A 40 -9.99 -8.19 7.29
CA SER A 40 -10.02 -7.82 8.70
C SER A 40 -8.67 -7.29 9.17
N TYR A 41 -8.70 -6.40 10.17
CA TYR A 41 -7.49 -5.88 10.78
C TYR A 41 -6.59 -6.99 11.33
N ALA A 42 -7.20 -8.01 11.95
CA ALA A 42 -6.45 -9.14 12.51
C ALA A 42 -5.64 -9.88 11.43
N VAL A 43 -6.22 -10.07 10.25
CA VAL A 43 -5.52 -10.72 9.14
C VAL A 43 -4.44 -9.78 8.57
N TYR A 44 -4.77 -8.51 8.37
CA TYR A 44 -3.81 -7.54 7.86
C TYR A 44 -2.60 -7.39 8.79
N SER A 45 -2.81 -7.36 10.10
CA SER A 45 -1.72 -7.21 11.05
C SER A 45 -0.74 -8.39 11.03
N LYS A 46 -1.21 -9.58 10.66
CA LYS A 46 -0.35 -10.75 10.52
C LYS A 46 0.44 -10.76 9.21
N LEU A 47 -0.13 -10.17 8.16
CA LEU A 47 0.48 -10.20 6.83
C LEU A 47 1.43 -9.03 6.59
N THR A 48 1.22 -7.90 7.25
CA THR A 48 1.97 -6.68 6.96
C THR A 48 3.43 -6.76 7.43
N SER A 49 4.32 -6.17 6.65
CA SER A 49 5.71 -5.93 7.05
C SER A 49 5.94 -4.49 7.52
N ILE A 50 4.88 -3.68 7.56
CA ILE A 50 4.96 -2.29 8.01
C ILE A 50 4.63 -2.24 9.50
N GLN A 51 5.48 -1.56 10.29
CA GLN A 51 5.24 -1.40 11.71
C GLN A 51 4.14 -0.39 11.98
N GLU A 52 3.26 -0.71 12.92
CA GLU A 52 2.21 0.20 13.34
C GLU A 52 2.80 1.31 14.21
N GLU A 53 2.39 2.55 13.93
CA GLU A 53 2.77 3.71 14.75
C GLU A 53 1.80 3.85 15.91
N THR A 54 2.32 3.82 17.14
CA THR A 54 1.51 3.91 18.35
C THR A 54 1.70 5.21 19.11
N GLY A 55 2.60 6.10 18.65
CA GLY A 55 2.90 7.37 19.30
C GLY A 55 2.20 8.55 18.63
N HIS A 56 2.71 9.73 18.95
CA HIS A 56 2.23 10.99 18.36
C HIS A 56 3.40 11.63 17.60
N PRO A 57 3.66 11.19 16.35
CA PRO A 57 4.82 11.67 15.61
C PRO A 57 4.66 13.12 15.19
N SER A 58 5.78 13.81 15.03
CA SER A 58 5.83 15.15 14.44
C SER A 58 5.46 15.08 12.95
N ALA A 59 5.24 16.24 12.33
CA ALA A 59 4.97 16.31 10.89
C ALA A 59 6.10 15.70 10.06
N GLU A 60 7.36 15.98 10.42
CA GLU A 60 8.51 15.40 9.73
C GLU A 60 8.57 13.88 9.88
N GLU A 61 8.29 13.38 11.07
CA GLU A 61 8.25 11.94 11.32
C GLU A 61 7.14 11.27 10.54
N MET A 62 5.97 11.90 10.43
CA MET A 62 4.86 11.36 9.64
C MET A 62 5.23 11.25 8.16
N ILE A 63 5.87 12.27 7.61
CA ILE A 63 6.34 12.24 6.22
C ILE A 63 7.35 11.11 6.04
N HIS A 64 8.29 10.99 6.97
CA HIS A 64 9.32 9.95 6.91
C HIS A 64 8.70 8.55 6.94
N GLN A 65 7.73 8.32 7.83
CA GLN A 65 7.02 7.05 7.93
C GLN A 65 6.23 6.74 6.66
N LEU A 66 5.61 7.75 6.07
CA LEU A 66 4.86 7.59 4.82
C LEU A 66 5.79 7.15 3.69
N VAL A 67 6.95 7.79 3.56
CA VAL A 67 7.94 7.41 2.55
C VAL A 67 8.42 5.98 2.77
N LYS A 68 8.73 5.61 4.02
CA LYS A 68 9.15 4.24 4.35
C LYS A 68 8.06 3.23 4.02
N GLY A 69 6.81 3.55 4.31
CA GLY A 69 5.69 2.69 3.99
C GLY A 69 5.56 2.47 2.49
N GLN A 70 5.67 3.52 1.71
CA GLN A 70 5.61 3.42 0.25
C GLN A 70 6.79 2.64 -0.33
N GLU A 71 7.99 2.83 0.22
CA GLU A 71 9.15 2.04 -0.19
C GLU A 71 8.95 0.55 0.10
N THR A 72 8.34 0.22 1.23
CA THR A 72 8.03 -1.15 1.60
C THR A 72 7.04 -1.77 0.61
N VAL A 73 5.99 -1.04 0.25
CA VAL A 73 5.01 -1.49 -0.74
C VAL A 73 5.68 -1.73 -2.10
N ALA A 74 6.50 -0.79 -2.54
CA ALA A 74 7.21 -0.91 -3.82
C ALA A 74 8.15 -2.11 -3.83
N ARG A 75 8.85 -2.35 -2.72
CA ARG A 75 9.75 -3.50 -2.60
C ARG A 75 8.98 -4.81 -2.65
N THR A 76 7.87 -4.91 -1.92
CA THR A 76 7.02 -6.10 -1.92
C THR A 76 6.48 -6.38 -3.32
N ALA A 77 6.01 -5.36 -4.01
CA ALA A 77 5.53 -5.50 -5.39
C ALA A 77 6.64 -6.00 -6.32
N ARG A 78 7.83 -5.44 -6.18
CA ARG A 78 8.99 -5.84 -7.00
C ARG A 78 9.40 -7.28 -6.75
N GLU A 79 9.33 -7.74 -5.51
CA GLU A 79 9.65 -9.12 -5.14
C GLU A 79 8.66 -10.12 -5.73
N LEU A 80 7.39 -9.73 -5.91
CA LEU A 80 6.35 -10.59 -6.46
C LEU A 80 6.35 -10.63 -7.98
N LEU A 81 6.95 -9.66 -8.63
CA LEU A 81 6.90 -9.53 -10.09
C LEU A 81 7.48 -10.76 -10.81
N PRO A 82 8.62 -11.36 -10.40
CA PRO A 82 9.13 -12.55 -11.07
C PRO A 82 8.15 -13.73 -11.05
N THR A 83 7.37 -13.88 -9.99
CA THR A 83 6.35 -14.94 -9.92
C THR A 83 5.27 -14.73 -10.96
N CYS A 84 4.81 -13.49 -11.16
CA CYS A 84 3.82 -13.17 -12.18
C CYS A 84 4.36 -13.48 -13.58
N ASN A 85 5.62 -13.11 -13.85
CA ASN A 85 6.24 -13.35 -15.14
C ASN A 85 6.40 -14.86 -15.41
N LYS A 86 6.73 -15.61 -14.38
CA LYS A 86 6.88 -17.07 -14.47
C LYS A 86 5.54 -17.75 -14.80
N CYS A 87 4.44 -17.20 -14.33
CA CYS A 87 3.09 -17.73 -14.56
C CYS A 87 2.39 -17.07 -15.75
N ASP A 88 3.06 -16.22 -16.49
CA ASP A 88 2.48 -15.43 -17.59
C ASP A 88 1.24 -14.62 -17.17
N ASP A 89 1.27 -14.11 -15.94
CA ASP A 89 0.17 -13.34 -15.39
C ASP A 89 0.44 -11.83 -15.57
N ALA A 90 0.28 -11.36 -16.81
CA ALA A 90 0.47 -9.95 -17.15
C ALA A 90 -0.48 -9.01 -16.42
N PRO A 91 -1.77 -9.32 -16.24
CA PRO A 91 -2.65 -8.42 -15.48
C PRO A 91 -2.20 -8.18 -14.04
N THR A 92 -1.74 -9.21 -13.33
CA THR A 92 -1.22 -9.03 -11.98
C THR A 92 0.11 -8.27 -12.01
N ALA A 93 0.99 -8.57 -12.97
CA ALA A 93 2.24 -7.84 -13.13
C ALA A 93 2.00 -6.34 -13.34
N ASP A 94 1.00 -5.97 -14.12
CA ASP A 94 0.64 -4.57 -14.34
C ASP A 94 0.19 -3.88 -13.05
N LEU A 95 -0.62 -4.55 -12.24
CA LEU A 95 -1.05 -4.01 -10.95
C LEU A 95 0.13 -3.78 -10.02
N LEU A 96 1.06 -4.74 -9.96
CA LEU A 96 2.26 -4.60 -9.13
C LEU A 96 3.15 -3.47 -9.62
N THR A 97 3.31 -3.34 -10.93
CA THR A 97 4.11 -2.28 -11.54
C THR A 97 3.58 -0.89 -11.16
N GLN A 98 2.27 -0.73 -11.04
CA GLN A 98 1.67 0.54 -10.63
C GLN A 98 2.04 0.93 -9.20
N ARG A 99 2.41 -0.04 -8.36
CA ARG A 99 2.82 0.21 -6.97
C ARG A 99 4.34 0.38 -6.82
N MET A 100 5.08 0.16 -7.86
CA MET A 100 6.53 0.32 -7.85
C MET A 100 6.93 1.74 -8.19
#